data_3f34a5397a391adc2f87379de4125bd4
#
_entry.id   3f34a5397a391adc2f87379de4125bd4
#
_cell.length_a   1.000
_cell.length_b   1.000
_cell.length_c   1.000
_cell.angle_alpha   90.00
_cell.angle_beta   90.00
_cell.angle_gamma   90.00
#
_symmetry.space_group_name_H-M   'P 1'
#
loop_
_entity.id
_entity.type
_entity.pdbx_description
1 polymer ?
#
loop_
_entity_poly.entity_id
_entity_poly.type
_entity_poly.pdbx_seq_one_letter_code
_entity_poly.pdbx_strand_id
1 'polypeptide(L)' 'MTTKETSSYIKGLIDGSNLDVTTPEGKIIAALADLCGQLASEVEALTDEVETLTDYLDEIDQDLGDVEEFVY' A
#
# COMPACT_ATOMS: atom_id res chain seq x y z
N MET A 1 2.93 -4.78 12.10
CA MET A 1 1.89 -5.09 11.10
C MET A 1 1.90 -4.05 9.99
N THR A 2 1.78 -4.50 8.74
CA THR A 2 1.59 -3.59 7.62
C THR A 2 0.12 -3.14 7.56
N THR A 3 -0.16 -2.09 6.80
CA THR A 3 -1.54 -1.64 6.58
C THR A 3 -2.38 -2.74 5.95
N LYS A 4 -1.80 -3.52 5.05
CA LYS A 4 -2.47 -4.63 4.41
C LYS A 4 -2.83 -5.74 5.42
N GLU A 5 -1.91 -6.09 6.30
CA GLU A 5 -2.15 -7.07 7.35
C GLU A 5 -3.22 -6.61 8.32
N THR A 6 -3.17 -5.36 8.75
CA THR A 6 -4.16 -4.77 9.64
C THR A 6 -5.54 -4.73 8.99
N SER A 7 -5.61 -4.38 7.71
CA SER A 7 -6.86 -4.37 6.94
C SER A 7 -7.47 -5.78 6.87
N SER A 8 -6.63 -6.79 6.60
CA SER A 8 -7.08 -8.18 6.56
C SER A 8 -7.58 -8.65 7.93
N TYR A 9 -6.90 -8.23 8.99
CA TYR A 9 -7.31 -8.53 10.36
C TYR A 9 -8.68 -7.94 10.68
N ILE A 10 -8.91 -6.68 10.31
CA ILE A 10 -10.22 -6.01 10.50
C ILE A 10 -11.32 -6.77 9.74
N LYS A 11 -11.03 -7.16 8.51
CA LYS A 11 -11.98 -7.90 7.68
C LYS A 11 -12.34 -9.25 8.33
N GLY A 12 -11.31 -9.94 8.86
CA GLY A 12 -11.51 -11.19 9.58
C GLY A 12 -12.33 -11.02 10.85
N LEU A 13 -12.12 -9.93 11.58
CA LEU A 13 -12.93 -9.61 12.77
C LEU A 13 -14.39 -9.38 12.42
N ILE A 14 -14.66 -8.69 11.33
CA ILE A 14 -16.03 -8.45 10.86
C ILE A 14 -16.70 -9.77 10.50
N ASP A 15 -16.01 -10.61 9.74
CA ASP A 15 -16.54 -11.91 9.31
C ASP A 15 -16.77 -12.83 10.50
N GLY A 16 -15.85 -12.83 11.47
CA GLY A 16 -15.92 -13.68 12.65
C GLY A 16 -16.93 -13.23 13.68
N SER A 17 -17.29 -11.94 13.71
CA SER A 17 -18.23 -11.39 14.68
C SER A 17 -19.69 -11.51 14.27
N ASN A 18 -19.96 -12.01 13.06
CA ASN A 18 -21.31 -12.09 12.49
C ASN A 18 -22.00 -10.73 12.47
N LEU A 19 -21.27 -9.68 12.13
CA LEU A 19 -21.81 -8.34 12.07
C LEU A 19 -22.97 -8.27 11.07
N ASP A 20 -24.10 -7.71 11.53
CA ASP A 20 -25.25 -7.51 10.68
C ASP A 20 -25.03 -6.29 9.79
N VAL A 21 -24.71 -6.52 8.51
CA VAL A 21 -24.44 -5.45 7.54
C VAL A 21 -25.71 -4.81 7.00
N THR A 22 -26.90 -5.22 7.49
CA THR A 22 -28.16 -4.58 7.10
C THR A 22 -28.52 -3.40 8.00
N THR A 23 -27.93 -3.31 9.18
CA THR A 23 -28.11 -2.17 10.07
C THR A 23 -27.30 -0.96 9.59
N PRO A 24 -27.70 0.28 9.95
CA PRO A 24 -26.91 1.47 9.60
C PRO A 24 -25.48 1.41 10.12
N GLU A 25 -25.28 0.97 11.36
CA GLU A 25 -23.94 0.82 11.95
C GLU A 25 -23.13 -0.24 11.21
N GLY A 26 -23.75 -1.38 10.90
CA GLY A 26 -23.09 -2.45 10.16
C GLY A 26 -22.66 -2.02 8.77
N LYS A 27 -23.50 -1.24 8.07
CA LYS A 27 -23.16 -0.68 6.76
C LYS A 27 -21.97 0.27 6.83
N ILE A 28 -21.95 1.13 7.85
CA ILE A 28 -20.84 2.07 8.04
C ILE A 28 -19.54 1.30 8.32
N ILE A 29 -19.59 0.31 9.20
CA ILE A 29 -18.40 -0.48 9.54
C ILE A 29 -17.89 -1.24 8.31
N ALA A 30 -18.78 -1.85 7.53
CA ALA A 30 -18.40 -2.56 6.32
C ALA A 30 -17.78 -1.62 5.29
N ALA A 31 -18.34 -0.43 5.12
CA ALA A 31 -17.81 0.57 4.21
C ALA A 31 -16.42 1.06 4.65
N LEU A 32 -16.22 1.26 5.95
CA LEU A 32 -14.92 1.65 6.49
C LEU A 32 -13.89 0.55 6.29
N ALA A 33 -14.27 -0.72 6.46
CA ALA A 33 -13.38 -1.84 6.22
C ALA A 33 -12.96 -1.93 4.75
N ASP A 34 -13.90 -1.69 3.83
CA ASP A 34 -13.61 -1.64 2.40
C ASP A 34 -12.66 -0.49 2.07
N LEU A 35 -12.87 0.68 2.66
CA LEU A 35 -11.97 1.82 2.49
C LEU A 35 -10.57 1.49 2.99
N CYS A 36 -10.46 0.85 4.15
CA CYS A 36 -9.15 0.42 4.67
C CYS A 36 -8.45 -0.53 3.71
N GLY A 37 -9.18 -1.47 3.11
CA GLY A 37 -8.62 -2.38 2.12
C GLY A 37 -8.13 -1.66 0.88
N GLN A 38 -8.89 -0.69 0.39
CA GLN A 38 -8.50 0.13 -0.76
C GLN A 38 -7.26 0.97 -0.45
N LEU A 39 -7.24 1.60 0.72
CA LEU A 39 -6.07 2.41 1.15
C LEU A 39 -4.83 1.54 1.28
N ALA A 40 -4.95 0.35 1.84
CA ALA A 40 -3.82 -0.57 1.97
C ALA A 40 -3.27 -0.97 0.61
N SER A 41 -4.16 -1.24 -0.37
CA SER A 41 -3.75 -1.56 -1.74
C SER A 41 -3.06 -0.38 -2.42
N GLU A 42 -3.56 0.83 -2.22
CA GLU A 42 -2.97 2.05 -2.76
C GLU A 42 -1.60 2.31 -2.17
N VAL A 43 -1.44 2.11 -0.86
CA VAL A 43 -0.14 2.25 -0.19
C VAL A 43 0.86 1.23 -0.74
N GLU A 44 0.45 -0.01 -0.95
CA GLU A 44 1.29 -1.05 -1.54
C GLU A 44 1.73 -0.66 -2.96
N ALA A 45 0.80 -0.17 -3.77
CA ALA A 45 1.11 0.28 -5.13
C ALA A 45 2.09 1.46 -5.12
N LEU A 46 1.89 2.42 -4.23
CA LEU A 46 2.80 3.56 -4.07
C LEU A 46 4.19 3.13 -3.62
N THR A 47 4.26 2.16 -2.71
CA THR A 47 5.54 1.60 -2.25
C THR A 47 6.30 0.97 -3.42
N ASP A 48 5.61 0.19 -4.25
CA ASP A 48 6.19 -0.42 -5.44
C ASP A 48 6.69 0.64 -6.43
N GLU A 49 5.93 1.70 -6.64
CA GLU A 49 6.33 2.82 -7.49
C GLU A 49 7.58 3.52 -6.97
N VAL A 50 7.63 3.74 -5.65
CA VAL A 50 8.81 4.36 -5.02
C VAL A 50 10.03 3.47 -5.18
N GLU A 51 9.91 2.16 -5.00
CA GLU A 51 11.00 1.23 -5.22
C GLU A 51 11.50 1.27 -6.66
N THR A 52 10.59 1.29 -7.62
CA THR A 52 10.92 1.38 -9.04
C THR A 52 11.65 2.69 -9.35
N LEU A 53 11.18 3.81 -8.80
CA LEU A 53 11.82 5.11 -8.96
C LEU A 53 13.21 5.13 -8.33
N THR A 54 13.39 4.51 -7.17
CA THR A 54 14.67 4.43 -6.50
C THR A 54 15.68 3.66 -7.36
N ASP A 55 15.27 2.52 -7.91
CA ASP A 55 16.11 1.73 -8.81
C ASP A 55 16.51 2.53 -10.06
N TYR A 56 15.55 3.26 -10.61
CA TYR A 56 15.77 4.10 -11.78
C TYR A 56 16.77 5.24 -11.49
N LEU A 57 16.64 5.87 -10.31
CA LEU A 57 17.56 6.93 -9.88
C LEU A 57 18.96 6.39 -9.64
N ASP A 58 19.09 5.18 -9.10
CA ASP A 58 20.39 4.55 -8.92
C ASP A 58 21.09 4.32 -10.27
N GLU A 59 20.35 3.89 -11.29
CA GLU A 59 20.89 3.74 -12.65
C GLU A 59 21.36 5.09 -13.22
N ILE A 60 20.59 6.14 -13.02
CA ILE A 60 20.96 7.48 -13.47
C ILE A 60 22.24 7.95 -12.77
N ASP A 61 22.35 7.75 -11.48
CA ASP A 61 23.53 8.12 -10.71
C ASP A 61 24.76 7.36 -11.19
N GLN A 62 24.65 6.09 -11.51
CA GLN A 62 25.74 5.31 -12.07
C GLN A 62 26.16 5.85 -13.43
N ASP A 63 25.21 6.16 -14.29
CA ASP A 63 25.50 6.73 -15.61
C ASP A 63 26.20 8.09 -15.50
N LEU A 64 25.77 8.92 -14.57
CA LEU A 64 26.40 10.22 -14.31
C LEU A 64 27.83 10.04 -13.76
N GLY A 65 28.01 9.07 -12.87
CA GLY A 65 29.33 8.74 -12.35
C GLY A 65 30.28 8.29 -13.45
N ASP A 66 29.81 7.45 -14.35
CA ASP A 66 30.58 6.97 -15.49
C ASP A 66 30.97 8.12 -16.42
N VAL A 67 30.05 9.06 -16.66
CA VAL A 67 30.32 10.23 -17.47
C VAL A 67 31.36 11.12 -16.81
N GLU A 68 31.31 11.34 -15.52
CA GLU A 68 32.28 12.11 -14.77
C GLU A 68 33.70 11.52 -14.88
N GLU A 69 33.82 10.20 -14.73
CA GLU A 69 35.10 9.50 -14.91
C GLU A 69 35.61 9.67 -16.30
N PHE A 70 34.78 9.65 -17.30
CA PHE A 70 35.18 9.80 -18.69
C PHE A 70 35.68 11.20 -18.99
N VAL A 71 35.11 12.22 -18.38
CA VAL A 71 35.47 13.60 -18.57
C VAL A 71 36.82 13.95 -17.90
N TYR A 72 37.10 13.33 -16.77
CA TYR A 72 38.35 13.51 -16.05
C TYR A 72 39.44 12.58 -16.55
#